data_235dd4173a5799de058b98a5ffbdef4b
#
_entry.id   235dd4173a5799de058b98a5ffbdef4b
#
_cell.length_a   1.000
_cell.length_b   1.000
_cell.length_c   1.000
_cell.angle_alpha   90.00
_cell.angle_beta   90.00
_cell.angle_gamma   90.00
#
_symmetry.space_group_name_H-M   'P 1'
#
loop_
_entity.id
_entity.type
_entity.pdbx_description
1 polymer ?
#
loop_
_entity_poly.entity_id
_entity_poly.type
_entity_poly.pdbx_seq_one_letter_code
_entity_poly.pdbx_strand_id
1 'polypeptide(L)'
;RSSSHELRLKAPSTLTMRWLLDVLRLFREAHPTPVIEISSVWMDTDAVAFRREPYDCAILLGNGHFGDDTDSRLLFQEWLIPVCSPALLVQAQRDLSACELIHPSADRRDWRRWLQRTGKFPALNLARGKVFDTLEQGSLAAMSGHGVSVADLLLSLAAIQAGMLALPYKDAVATGEGYYLVWPKTSTRLRNIELL
;
A
#
# COMPACT_ATOMS: atom_id res chain seq x y z
N ARG A 1 -20.29 8.16 24.11
CA ARG A 1 -19.90 6.92 24.80
C ARG A 1 -19.56 5.91 23.72
N SER A 2 -18.28 5.75 23.43
CA SER A 2 -17.79 4.71 22.53
C SER A 2 -18.11 3.36 23.15
N SER A 3 -18.84 2.52 22.41
CA SER A 3 -19.20 1.17 22.83
C SER A 3 -17.91 0.35 23.04
N SER A 4 -17.84 -0.43 24.12
CA SER A 4 -16.71 -1.36 24.39
C SER A 4 -16.55 -2.45 23.31
N HIS A 5 -17.50 -2.54 22.39
CA HIS A 5 -17.56 -3.52 21.30
C HIS A 5 -17.13 -2.96 19.94
N GLU A 6 -16.65 -1.72 19.91
CA GLU A 6 -16.30 -1.01 18.69
C GLU A 6 -14.81 -0.66 18.68
N LEU A 7 -14.15 -0.87 17.56
CA LEU A 7 -12.76 -0.52 17.36
C LEU A 7 -12.63 0.36 16.10
N ARG A 8 -12.07 1.55 16.26
CA ARG A 8 -11.89 2.51 15.17
C ARG A 8 -10.48 2.38 14.58
N LEU A 9 -10.42 2.00 13.31
CA LEU A 9 -9.20 1.75 12.57
C LEU A 9 -9.03 2.77 11.44
N LYS A 10 -7.89 3.45 11.40
CA LYS A 10 -7.47 4.29 10.29
C LYS A 10 -6.52 3.51 9.39
N ALA A 11 -6.72 3.56 8.08
CA ALA A 11 -5.88 2.82 7.13
C ALA A 11 -5.69 3.57 5.81
N PRO A 12 -4.56 3.33 5.10
CA PRO A 12 -4.33 3.90 3.77
C PRO A 12 -5.35 3.39 2.75
N SER A 13 -5.73 4.25 1.80
CA SER A 13 -6.78 3.93 0.83
C SER A 13 -6.42 2.75 -0.07
N THR A 14 -5.21 2.67 -0.58
CA THR A 14 -4.78 1.57 -1.45
C THR A 14 -4.82 0.23 -0.72
N LEU A 15 -4.24 0.16 0.47
CA LEU A 15 -4.26 -1.03 1.31
C LEU A 15 -5.70 -1.45 1.64
N THR A 16 -6.56 -0.50 1.96
CA THR A 16 -7.96 -0.75 2.29
C THR A 16 -8.69 -1.41 1.12
N MET A 17 -8.59 -0.82 -0.06
CA MET A 17 -9.30 -1.30 -1.25
C MET A 17 -8.76 -2.62 -1.79
N ARG A 18 -7.46 -2.86 -1.68
CA ARG A 18 -6.79 -4.01 -2.29
C ARG A 18 -6.65 -5.22 -1.37
N TRP A 19 -6.76 -5.02 -0.06
CA TRP A 19 -6.47 -6.08 0.89
C TRP A 19 -7.38 -6.05 2.13
N LEU A 20 -7.47 -4.90 2.81
CA LEU A 20 -8.02 -4.83 4.16
C LEU A 20 -9.51 -5.17 4.23
N LEU A 21 -10.32 -4.73 3.27
CA LEU A 21 -11.77 -5.01 3.28
C LEU A 21 -12.06 -6.51 3.26
N ASP A 22 -11.33 -7.28 2.47
CA ASP A 22 -11.49 -8.74 2.43
C ASP A 22 -11.04 -9.39 3.75
N VAL A 23 -9.93 -8.93 4.31
CA VAL A 23 -9.43 -9.41 5.60
C VAL A 23 -10.43 -9.12 6.72
N LEU A 24 -10.99 -7.93 6.75
CA LEU A 24 -11.99 -7.57 7.78
C LEU A 24 -13.30 -8.35 7.63
N ARG A 25 -13.68 -8.70 6.41
CA ARG A 25 -14.84 -9.59 6.18
C ARG A 25 -14.59 -10.96 6.80
N LEU A 26 -13.42 -11.55 6.56
CA LEU A 26 -13.04 -12.84 7.17
C LEU A 26 -12.93 -12.75 8.70
N PHE A 27 -12.38 -11.65 9.20
CA PHE A 27 -12.29 -11.41 10.65
C PHE A 27 -13.66 -11.37 11.30
N ARG A 28 -14.63 -10.68 10.68
CA ARG A 28 -16.00 -10.59 11.21
C ARG A 28 -16.72 -11.94 11.23
N GLU A 29 -16.45 -12.80 10.26
CA GLU A 29 -16.99 -14.17 10.24
C GLU A 29 -16.48 -15.01 11.43
N ALA A 30 -15.22 -14.84 11.80
CA ALA A 30 -14.60 -15.54 12.93
C ALA A 30 -14.86 -14.87 14.28
N HIS A 31 -14.95 -13.54 14.29
CA HIS A 31 -15.08 -12.70 15.49
C HIS A 31 -16.19 -11.67 15.29
N PRO A 32 -17.46 -11.95 15.70
CA PRO A 32 -18.56 -11.00 15.60
C PRO A 32 -18.32 -9.70 16.38
N THR A 33 -17.48 -9.76 17.42
CA THR A 33 -17.02 -8.62 18.20
C THR A 33 -15.50 -8.66 18.35
N PRO A 34 -14.78 -7.52 18.36
CA PRO A 34 -15.30 -6.14 18.22
C PRO A 34 -15.78 -5.84 16.80
N VAL A 35 -16.68 -4.88 16.66
CA VAL A 35 -17.05 -4.29 15.37
C VAL A 35 -15.93 -3.33 14.96
N ILE A 36 -15.38 -3.53 13.75
CA ILE A 36 -14.32 -2.69 13.22
C ILE A 36 -14.94 -1.57 12.38
N GLU A 37 -14.81 -0.33 12.84
CA GLU A 37 -15.12 0.86 12.05
C GLU A 37 -13.85 1.34 11.33
N ILE A 38 -13.87 1.30 10.02
CA ILE A 38 -12.72 1.68 9.22
C ILE A 38 -12.87 3.10 8.67
N SER A 39 -11.79 3.88 8.75
CA SER A 39 -11.63 5.14 8.03
C SER A 39 -10.48 4.97 7.04
N SER A 40 -10.84 4.90 5.76
CA SER A 40 -9.89 4.83 4.66
C SER A 40 -9.55 6.24 4.23
N VAL A 41 -8.29 6.62 4.38
CA VAL A 41 -7.83 7.97 4.10
C VAL A 41 -6.57 7.95 3.25
N TRP A 42 -6.40 9.02 2.46
CA TRP A 42 -5.11 9.30 1.89
C TRP A 42 -4.16 9.76 3.00
N MET A 43 -2.98 9.15 3.06
CA MET A 43 -2.00 9.45 4.10
C MET A 43 -0.71 9.89 3.41
N ASP A 44 -0.38 11.18 3.51
CA ASP A 44 0.92 11.69 3.06
C ASP A 44 1.99 11.62 4.17
N THR A 45 1.56 11.41 5.41
CA THR A 45 2.44 11.15 6.55
C THR A 45 2.04 9.85 7.25
N ASP A 46 3.01 8.99 7.50
CA ASP A 46 2.81 7.73 8.22
C ASP A 46 2.84 7.97 9.72
N ALA A 47 1.88 8.77 10.19
CA ALA A 47 1.74 9.10 11.60
C ALA A 47 0.27 9.28 11.98
N VAL A 48 -0.05 8.95 13.23
CA VAL A 48 -1.36 9.20 13.83
C VAL A 48 -1.18 9.81 15.22
N ALA A 49 -1.85 10.93 15.44
CA ALA A 49 -1.90 11.56 16.76
C ALA A 49 -3.11 11.01 17.53
N PHE A 50 -2.96 9.85 18.17
CA PHE A 50 -4.05 9.15 18.87
C PHE A 50 -4.74 9.98 19.95
N ARG A 51 -4.06 10.98 20.49
CA ARG A 51 -4.66 11.91 21.49
C ARG A 51 -5.61 12.93 20.86
N ARG A 52 -5.46 13.21 19.58
CA ARG A 52 -6.23 14.23 18.84
C ARG A 52 -7.21 13.63 17.86
N GLU A 53 -6.92 12.44 17.35
CA GLU A 53 -7.73 11.74 16.34
C GLU A 53 -8.56 10.65 17.01
N PRO A 54 -9.79 10.39 16.54
CA PRO A 54 -10.72 9.47 17.18
C PRO A 54 -10.47 7.99 16.81
N TYR A 55 -9.20 7.58 16.70
CA TYR A 55 -8.84 6.21 16.31
C TYR A 55 -8.24 5.45 17.48
N ASP A 56 -8.59 4.16 17.57
CA ASP A 56 -8.02 3.23 18.54
C ASP A 56 -6.73 2.61 18.04
N CYS A 57 -6.62 2.41 16.73
CA CYS A 57 -5.44 1.91 16.06
C CYS A 57 -5.38 2.42 14.60
N ALA A 58 -4.24 2.21 13.97
CA ALA A 58 -4.04 2.59 12.57
C ALA A 58 -3.14 1.59 11.87
N ILE A 59 -3.26 1.48 10.55
CA ILE A 59 -2.27 0.82 9.72
C ILE A 59 -1.43 1.90 9.06
N LEU A 60 -0.11 1.84 9.28
CA LEU A 60 0.86 2.82 8.78
C LEU A 60 1.97 2.12 8.00
N LEU A 61 2.45 2.79 6.97
CA LEU A 61 3.65 2.39 6.23
C LEU A 61 4.86 3.04 6.90
N GLY A 62 5.88 2.25 7.22
CA GLY A 62 7.10 2.75 7.82
C GLY A 62 8.07 1.64 8.23
N ASN A 63 9.01 1.99 9.11
CA ASN A 63 10.07 1.10 9.55
C ASN A 63 9.80 0.35 10.86
N GLY A 64 8.61 0.50 11.43
CA GLY A 64 8.20 -0.11 12.70
C GLY A 64 8.28 0.80 13.91
N HIS A 65 8.82 2.01 13.77
CA HIS A 65 8.84 3.01 14.84
C HIS A 65 7.93 4.19 14.47
N PHE A 66 6.88 4.39 15.25
CA PHE A 66 5.84 5.39 15.01
C PHE A 66 5.61 6.31 16.21
N GLY A 67 6.63 6.51 17.00
CA GLY A 67 6.63 7.30 18.22
C GLY A 67 6.84 6.45 19.49
N ASP A 68 7.41 7.06 20.52
CA ASP A 68 7.77 6.35 21.75
C ASP A 68 6.54 5.93 22.58
N ASP A 69 5.40 6.55 22.33
CA ASP A 69 4.12 6.27 22.98
C ASP A 69 3.26 5.24 22.25
N THR A 70 3.77 4.64 21.19
CA THR A 70 3.07 3.64 20.39
C THR A 70 3.78 2.29 20.40
N ASP A 71 2.99 1.22 20.24
CA ASP A 71 3.45 -0.11 19.89
C ASP A 71 2.99 -0.44 18.48
N SER A 72 3.67 -1.38 17.84
CA SER A 72 3.34 -1.79 16.48
C SER A 72 3.60 -3.27 16.25
N ARG A 73 2.92 -3.81 15.24
CA ARG A 73 3.14 -5.18 14.74
C ARG A 73 3.16 -5.15 13.22
N LEU A 74 4.20 -5.76 12.63
CA LEU A 74 4.33 -5.90 11.19
C LEU A 74 3.20 -6.79 10.65
N LEU A 75 2.49 -6.30 9.65
CA LEU A 75 1.53 -7.08 8.88
C LEU A 75 2.22 -7.73 7.68
N PHE A 76 2.86 -6.94 6.84
CA PHE A 76 3.69 -7.41 5.72
C PHE A 76 4.63 -6.31 5.23
N GLN A 77 5.73 -6.73 4.62
CA GLN A 77 6.72 -5.83 4.04
C GLN A 77 6.25 -5.28 2.69
N GLU A 78 6.71 -4.07 2.34
CA GLU A 78 6.48 -3.47 1.03
C GLU A 78 7.50 -3.98 0.02
N TRP A 79 7.00 -4.49 -1.12
CA TRP A 79 7.80 -4.92 -2.27
C TRP A 79 7.33 -4.18 -3.51
N LEU A 80 8.19 -3.39 -4.12
CA LEU A 80 7.89 -2.65 -5.33
C LEU A 80 8.19 -3.48 -6.58
N ILE A 81 7.27 -3.41 -7.55
CA ILE A 81 7.40 -4.08 -8.83
C ILE A 81 6.68 -3.28 -9.92
N PRO A 82 7.24 -3.19 -11.14
CA PRO A 82 6.53 -2.57 -12.25
C PRO A 82 5.30 -3.37 -12.66
N VAL A 83 4.23 -2.65 -13.00
CA VAL A 83 2.95 -3.22 -13.45
C VAL A 83 2.44 -2.48 -14.68
N CYS A 84 1.77 -3.21 -15.56
CA CYS A 84 1.11 -2.63 -16.75
C CYS A 84 -0.15 -3.42 -17.09
N SER A 85 -0.94 -2.92 -18.04
CA SER A 85 -2.01 -3.72 -18.62
C SER A 85 -1.43 -4.90 -19.42
N PRO A 86 -2.16 -6.03 -19.53
CA PRO A 86 -1.69 -7.14 -20.38
C PRO A 86 -1.40 -6.73 -21.82
N ALA A 87 -2.12 -5.75 -22.37
CA ALA A 87 -1.92 -5.26 -23.72
C ALA A 87 -0.55 -4.59 -23.93
N LEU A 88 0.06 -4.03 -22.87
CA LEU A 88 1.36 -3.38 -22.93
C LEU A 88 2.53 -4.31 -22.55
N LEU A 89 2.25 -5.54 -22.14
CA LEU A 89 3.26 -6.43 -21.58
C LEU A 89 4.45 -6.65 -22.52
N VAL A 90 4.18 -7.02 -23.78
CA VAL A 90 5.22 -7.31 -24.76
C VAL A 90 6.08 -6.07 -25.07
N GLN A 91 5.44 -4.91 -25.23
CA GLN A 91 6.14 -3.66 -25.49
C GLN A 91 7.02 -3.27 -24.30
N ALA A 92 6.50 -3.37 -23.07
CA ALA A 92 7.25 -3.05 -21.86
C ALA A 92 8.47 -3.97 -21.68
N GLN A 93 8.31 -5.26 -21.97
CA GLN A 93 9.41 -6.23 -21.91
C GLN A 93 10.49 -5.96 -22.97
N ARG A 94 10.11 -5.48 -24.14
CA ARG A 94 11.06 -5.18 -25.23
C ARG A 94 11.82 -3.89 -24.99
N ASP A 95 11.10 -2.82 -24.64
CA ASP A 95 11.67 -1.49 -24.52
C ASP A 95 10.85 -0.62 -23.57
N LEU A 96 11.24 -0.60 -22.30
CA LEU A 96 10.59 0.23 -21.29
C LEU A 96 10.67 1.73 -21.64
N SER A 97 11.73 2.17 -22.30
CA SER A 97 11.92 3.58 -22.68
C SER A 97 10.88 4.06 -23.72
N ALA A 98 10.30 3.14 -24.49
CA ALA A 98 9.23 3.45 -25.44
C ALA A 98 7.85 3.52 -24.81
N CYS A 99 7.72 3.10 -23.54
CA CYS A 99 6.46 3.16 -22.79
C CYS A 99 6.32 4.47 -22.05
N GLU A 100 5.08 4.90 -21.85
CA GLU A 100 4.77 5.98 -20.94
C GLU A 100 5.00 5.49 -19.50
N LEU A 101 5.74 6.25 -18.69
CA LEU A 101 5.91 5.96 -17.28
C LEU A 101 4.78 6.57 -16.46
N ILE A 102 4.35 5.86 -15.45
CA ILE A 102 3.38 6.33 -14.46
C ILE A 102 4.10 6.41 -13.12
N HIS A 103 4.02 7.57 -12.47
CA HIS A 103 4.60 7.83 -11.16
C HIS A 103 3.47 7.90 -10.13
N PRO A 104 3.32 6.90 -9.25
CA PRO A 104 2.24 6.90 -8.26
C PRO A 104 2.48 7.87 -7.10
N SER A 105 3.66 8.46 -6.99
CA SER A 105 4.01 9.43 -5.95
C SER A 105 4.48 10.74 -6.57
N ALA A 106 4.14 11.86 -5.94
CA ALA A 106 4.45 13.20 -6.44
C ALA A 106 5.96 13.46 -6.59
N ASP A 107 6.77 12.84 -5.74
CA ASP A 107 8.23 12.96 -5.78
C ASP A 107 8.93 11.94 -6.71
N ARG A 108 8.15 11.12 -7.40
CA ARG A 108 8.64 10.11 -8.37
C ARG A 108 9.59 9.07 -7.76
N ARG A 109 9.51 8.82 -6.47
CA ARG A 109 10.45 7.96 -5.73
C ARG A 109 10.36 6.48 -6.11
N ASP A 110 9.20 6.00 -6.59
CA ASP A 110 8.94 4.57 -6.77
C ASP A 110 9.81 3.97 -7.86
N TRP A 111 9.83 4.57 -9.05
CA TRP A 111 10.72 4.16 -10.13
C TRP A 111 12.20 4.31 -9.75
N ARG A 112 12.57 5.39 -9.08
CA ARG A 112 13.94 5.61 -8.63
C ARG A 112 14.41 4.52 -7.69
N ARG A 113 13.59 4.12 -6.71
CA ARG A 113 13.88 3.04 -5.77
C ARG A 113 14.06 1.70 -6.48
N TRP A 114 13.14 1.38 -7.40
CA TRP A 114 13.21 0.13 -8.14
C TRP A 114 14.45 0.06 -9.04
N LEU A 115 14.76 1.13 -9.77
CA LEU A 115 15.93 1.20 -10.65
C LEU A 115 17.26 1.13 -9.87
N GLN A 116 17.34 1.82 -8.75
CA GLN A 116 18.55 1.79 -7.91
C GLN A 116 18.87 0.40 -7.38
N ARG A 117 17.84 -0.35 -6.98
CA ARG A 117 18.00 -1.69 -6.43
C ARG A 117 18.26 -2.75 -7.49
N THR A 118 17.65 -2.63 -8.65
CA THR A 118 17.83 -3.61 -9.73
C THR A 118 19.04 -3.35 -10.59
N GLY A 119 19.51 -2.12 -10.68
CA GLY A 119 20.57 -1.70 -11.59
C GLY A 119 20.20 -1.77 -13.06
N LYS A 120 18.92 -1.99 -13.37
CA LYS A 120 18.42 -2.08 -14.75
C LYS A 120 18.12 -0.70 -15.34
N PHE A 121 18.12 -0.60 -16.65
CA PHE A 121 17.71 0.59 -17.41
C PHE A 121 18.39 1.89 -16.96
N PRO A 122 19.75 1.96 -16.93
CA PRO A 122 20.47 3.12 -16.39
C PRO A 122 20.21 4.42 -17.15
N ALA A 123 19.74 4.34 -18.39
CA ALA A 123 19.43 5.50 -19.24
C ALA A 123 17.95 5.91 -19.20
N LEU A 124 17.12 5.27 -18.37
CA LEU A 124 15.71 5.59 -18.28
C LEU A 124 15.49 6.99 -17.70
N ASN A 125 14.74 7.82 -18.43
CA ASN A 125 14.47 9.20 -18.02
C ASN A 125 13.24 9.26 -17.09
N LEU A 126 13.48 9.44 -15.79
CA LEU A 126 12.44 9.54 -14.78
C LEU A 126 11.71 10.90 -14.74
N ALA A 127 12.21 11.90 -15.47
CA ALA A 127 11.51 13.19 -15.60
C ALA A 127 10.27 13.09 -16.48
N ARG A 128 10.17 12.01 -17.28
CA ARG A 128 9.02 11.72 -18.15
C ARG A 128 7.89 11.06 -17.38
N GLY A 129 6.70 11.14 -17.94
CA GLY A 129 5.56 10.38 -17.54
C GLY A 129 4.53 11.17 -16.71
N LYS A 130 3.44 10.50 -16.40
CA LYS A 130 2.34 11.05 -15.61
C LYS A 130 2.60 10.86 -14.13
N VAL A 131 2.27 11.87 -13.33
CA VAL A 131 2.44 11.87 -11.87
C VAL A 131 1.09 11.86 -11.20
N PHE A 132 0.90 10.94 -10.24
CA PHE A 132 -0.30 10.82 -9.42
C PHE A 132 0.06 10.99 -7.94
N ASP A 133 -0.93 10.82 -7.06
CA ASP A 133 -0.77 11.01 -5.62
C ASP A 133 -0.68 9.69 -4.84
N THR A 134 -1.24 8.60 -5.40
CA THR A 134 -1.35 7.32 -4.69
C THR A 134 -0.98 6.14 -5.57
N LEU A 135 -0.56 5.03 -4.93
CA LEU A 135 -0.35 3.75 -5.61
C LEU A 135 -1.64 3.27 -6.31
N GLU A 136 -2.80 3.52 -5.72
CA GLU A 136 -4.09 3.13 -6.30
C GLU A 136 -4.35 3.83 -7.63
N GLN A 137 -4.12 5.14 -7.70
CA GLN A 137 -4.27 5.90 -8.93
C GLN A 137 -3.30 5.42 -10.01
N GLY A 138 -2.04 5.17 -9.64
CA GLY A 138 -1.05 4.62 -10.55
C GLY A 138 -1.46 3.24 -11.10
N SER A 139 -1.95 2.37 -10.26
CA SER A 139 -2.43 1.04 -10.66
C SER A 139 -3.65 1.11 -11.57
N LEU A 140 -4.62 1.98 -11.28
CA LEU A 140 -5.79 2.20 -12.14
C LEU A 140 -5.39 2.74 -13.52
N ALA A 141 -4.48 3.68 -13.58
CA ALA A 141 -3.95 4.20 -14.84
C ALA A 141 -3.23 3.10 -15.65
N ALA A 142 -2.47 2.23 -14.99
CA ALA A 142 -1.81 1.10 -15.64
C ALA A 142 -2.83 0.07 -16.16
N MET A 143 -3.85 -0.27 -15.39
CA MET A 143 -4.93 -1.17 -15.81
C MET A 143 -5.66 -0.66 -17.05
N SER A 144 -5.82 0.66 -17.15
CA SER A 144 -6.49 1.32 -18.28
C SER A 144 -5.57 1.51 -19.49
N GLY A 145 -4.34 0.99 -19.46
CA GLY A 145 -3.41 1.02 -20.59
C GLY A 145 -2.65 2.32 -20.79
N HIS A 146 -2.60 3.20 -19.76
CA HIS A 146 -1.96 4.52 -19.88
C HIS A 146 -0.46 4.49 -19.67
N GLY A 147 0.13 3.36 -19.36
CA GLY A 147 1.57 3.23 -19.20
C GLY A 147 1.97 2.13 -18.21
N VAL A 148 3.23 2.20 -17.78
CA VAL A 148 3.84 1.27 -16.83
C VAL A 148 4.04 2.00 -15.50
N SER A 149 3.43 1.49 -14.43
CA SER A 149 3.55 2.03 -13.08
C SER A 149 4.43 1.12 -12.21
N VAL A 150 4.74 1.59 -11.02
CA VAL A 150 5.30 0.77 -9.94
C VAL A 150 4.23 0.61 -8.87
N ALA A 151 4.05 -0.60 -8.38
CA ALA A 151 3.05 -0.92 -7.38
C ALA A 151 3.63 -1.82 -6.29
N ASP A 152 2.89 -1.98 -5.20
CA ASP A 152 3.20 -3.00 -4.20
C ASP A 152 2.75 -4.36 -4.71
N LEU A 153 3.65 -5.34 -4.70
CA LEU A 153 3.38 -6.67 -5.24
C LEU A 153 2.21 -7.36 -4.54
N LEU A 154 2.18 -7.35 -3.21
CA LEU A 154 1.13 -8.04 -2.45
C LEU A 154 -0.24 -7.40 -2.66
N LEU A 155 -0.29 -6.07 -2.71
CA LEU A 155 -1.54 -5.34 -2.96
C LEU A 155 -2.02 -5.48 -4.42
N SER A 156 -1.16 -5.93 -5.32
CA SER A 156 -1.47 -6.11 -6.76
C SER A 156 -1.89 -7.54 -7.11
N LEU A 157 -1.72 -8.52 -6.20
CA LEU A 157 -1.94 -9.94 -6.51
C LEU A 157 -3.34 -10.23 -7.06
N ALA A 158 -4.38 -9.67 -6.46
CA ALA A 158 -5.75 -9.90 -6.91
C ALA A 158 -5.98 -9.38 -8.34
N ALA A 159 -5.45 -8.21 -8.68
CA ALA A 159 -5.54 -7.63 -10.01
C ALA A 159 -4.74 -8.43 -11.04
N ILE A 160 -3.58 -8.96 -10.66
CA ILE A 160 -2.76 -9.84 -11.52
C ILE A 160 -3.50 -11.14 -11.79
N GLN A 161 -4.05 -11.77 -10.77
CA GLN A 161 -4.82 -13.02 -10.89
C GLN A 161 -6.09 -12.84 -11.72
N ALA A 162 -6.73 -11.67 -11.64
CA ALA A 162 -7.90 -11.34 -12.45
C ALA A 162 -7.58 -10.95 -13.90
N GLY A 163 -6.30 -10.89 -14.28
CA GLY A 163 -5.89 -10.51 -15.63
C GLY A 163 -6.01 -9.02 -15.93
N MET A 164 -6.13 -8.18 -14.91
CA MET A 164 -6.22 -6.73 -15.05
C MET A 164 -4.85 -6.04 -15.08
N LEU A 165 -3.87 -6.65 -14.42
CA LEU A 165 -2.47 -6.23 -14.42
C LEU A 165 -1.58 -7.39 -14.84
N ALA A 166 -0.44 -7.05 -15.45
CA ALA A 166 0.63 -7.98 -15.80
C ALA A 166 1.96 -7.43 -15.29
N LEU A 167 2.90 -8.34 -15.06
CA LEU A 167 4.25 -8.02 -14.59
C LEU A 167 5.22 -8.11 -15.76
N PRO A 168 5.72 -6.97 -16.30
CA PRO A 168 6.72 -7.01 -17.37
C PRO A 168 8.07 -7.54 -16.89
N TYR A 169 8.36 -7.41 -15.59
CA TYR A 169 9.60 -7.89 -14.96
C TYR A 169 9.30 -8.67 -13.70
N LYS A 170 10.19 -9.61 -13.34
CA LYS A 170 10.04 -10.46 -12.15
C LYS A 170 10.76 -9.90 -10.91
N ASP A 171 11.48 -8.78 -11.08
CA ASP A 171 12.30 -8.21 -10.01
C ASP A 171 11.43 -7.39 -9.06
N ALA A 172 11.09 -7.95 -7.93
CA ALA A 172 10.47 -7.22 -6.83
C ALA A 172 11.55 -6.73 -5.88
N VAL A 173 11.41 -5.48 -5.43
CA VAL A 173 12.41 -4.78 -4.62
C VAL A 173 11.80 -4.43 -3.26
N ALA A 174 12.42 -4.91 -2.18
CA ALA A 174 12.07 -4.50 -0.83
C ALA A 174 12.49 -3.05 -0.58
N THR A 175 11.58 -2.25 -0.04
CA THR A 175 11.89 -0.84 0.30
C THR A 175 12.55 -0.69 1.66
N GLY A 176 12.54 -1.72 2.50
CA GLY A 176 12.93 -1.66 3.91
C GLY A 176 11.81 -1.19 4.82
N GLU A 177 10.67 -0.81 4.26
CA GLU A 177 9.46 -0.43 4.98
C GLU A 177 8.39 -1.52 4.87
N GLY A 178 7.36 -1.41 5.70
CA GLY A 178 6.23 -2.33 5.70
C GLY A 178 4.98 -1.69 6.26
N TYR A 179 3.88 -2.41 6.16
CA TYR A 179 2.62 -2.00 6.76
C TYR A 179 2.52 -2.57 8.16
N TYR A 180 2.30 -1.69 9.13
CA TYR A 180 2.23 -2.03 10.56
C TYR A 180 0.87 -1.67 11.12
N LEU A 181 0.35 -2.55 11.96
CA LEU A 181 -0.73 -2.18 12.87
C LEU A 181 -0.11 -1.46 14.06
N VAL A 182 -0.58 -0.25 14.33
CA VAL A 182 -0.04 0.67 15.34
C VAL A 182 -1.14 1.07 16.31
N TRP A 183 -0.83 1.09 17.59
CA TRP A 183 -1.75 1.49 18.66
C TRP A 183 -1.01 2.24 19.78
N PRO A 184 -1.70 3.07 20.57
CA PRO A 184 -1.08 3.72 21.72
C PRO A 184 -0.78 2.70 22.83
N LYS A 185 0.39 2.78 23.45
CA LYS A 185 0.80 1.90 24.58
C LYS A 185 -0.17 1.91 25.73
N THR A 186 -0.86 3.04 25.93
CA THR A 186 -1.84 3.25 27.00
C THR A 186 -3.27 2.86 26.61
N SER A 187 -3.45 2.12 25.50
CA SER A 187 -4.77 1.75 25.01
C SER A 187 -5.54 0.90 26.01
N THR A 188 -6.77 1.28 26.28
CA THR A 188 -7.73 0.48 27.05
C THR A 188 -8.37 -0.63 26.22
N ARG A 189 -8.07 -0.68 24.90
CA ARG A 189 -8.65 -1.63 23.94
C ARG A 189 -7.64 -2.64 23.41
N LEU A 190 -6.52 -2.79 24.11
CA LEU A 190 -5.42 -3.64 23.69
C LEU A 190 -5.86 -5.06 23.36
N ARG A 191 -6.74 -5.64 24.19
CA ARG A 191 -7.26 -6.99 23.96
C ARG A 191 -7.99 -7.13 22.62
N ASN A 192 -8.79 -6.14 22.23
CA ASN A 192 -9.47 -6.14 20.93
C ASN A 192 -8.52 -5.92 19.78
N ILE A 193 -7.49 -5.10 19.97
CA ILE A 193 -6.44 -4.86 18.97
C ILE A 193 -5.63 -6.14 18.74
N GLU A 194 -5.30 -6.88 19.77
CA GLU A 194 -4.55 -8.15 19.68
C GLU A 194 -5.27 -9.24 18.89
N LEU A 195 -6.60 -9.18 18.79
CA LEU A 195 -7.40 -10.10 17.99
C LEU A 195 -7.27 -9.85 16.48
N LEU A 196 -6.97 -8.61 16.06
CA LEU A 196 -6.77 -8.29 14.66
C LEU A 196 -5.47 -8.93 14.13
#